data_d254d5411cfc66cd585a568ae2658b30
#
_entry.id   d254d5411cfc66cd585a568ae2658b30
#
_cell.length_a   1.000
_cell.length_b   1.000
_cell.length_c   1.000
_cell.angle_alpha   90.00
_cell.angle_beta   90.00
_cell.angle_gamma   90.00
#
_symmetry.space_group_name_H-M   'P 1'
#
loop_
_entity.id
_entity.type
_entity.pdbx_description
1 polymer ?
#
loop_
_entity_poly.entity_id
_entity_poly.type
_entity_poly.pdbx_seq_one_letter_code
_entity_poly.pdbx_strand_id
1 'polypeptide(L)'
;MTPQIHLHILASGSSGNAAIVEGPQTSILIDCGLSRRELLRRSQELDIDTDRIAAVFITHEHSDHVIGLRVFAKHFDGPIFATSGTAHILSQRSSMAGVEFSLISTDAQKRVGEISVQAFSTSHDVAEPVGFRFSLLDEKNFEIDSIGYCTDTGILTDGALTELAGARILALESNHDEHMLATGPYPQMLKERVGGPYGHLSNEQAASALAGLIRTNTEAVIGMHLSRENNRPSLAVRTLAAALGAEPVNDTYTQAKTSGGLQVLVASQDWPMSVL
;
A
#
# COMPACT_ATOMS: atom_id res chain seq x y z
N MET A 1 16.21 -0.08 -22.07
CA MET A 1 15.92 -0.11 -20.62
C MET A 1 15.14 -1.39 -20.34
N THR A 2 15.44 -2.08 -19.26
CA THR A 2 14.63 -3.22 -18.82
C THR A 2 13.22 -2.70 -18.46
N PRO A 3 12.14 -3.37 -18.87
CA PRO A 3 10.80 -2.98 -18.46
C PRO A 3 10.68 -2.99 -16.92
N GLN A 4 10.01 -2.00 -16.37
CA GLN A 4 9.77 -1.85 -14.91
C GLN A 4 8.31 -1.56 -14.65
N ILE A 5 7.86 -1.83 -13.42
CA ILE A 5 6.57 -1.39 -12.90
C ILE A 5 6.77 -0.22 -11.96
N HIS A 6 5.87 0.75 -12.00
CA HIS A 6 5.92 1.95 -11.19
C HIS A 6 4.82 1.95 -10.15
N LEU A 7 5.07 2.56 -9.00
CA LEU A 7 4.05 2.74 -7.96
C LEU A 7 3.67 4.20 -7.84
N HIS A 8 2.40 4.48 -8.08
CA HIS A 8 1.81 5.79 -7.91
C HIS A 8 0.85 5.75 -6.72
N ILE A 9 1.15 6.51 -5.67
CA ILE A 9 0.32 6.60 -4.48
C ILE A 9 -0.52 7.85 -4.62
N LEU A 10 -1.82 7.67 -4.86
CA LEU A 10 -2.75 8.79 -5.02
C LEU A 10 -3.10 9.39 -3.66
N ALA A 11 -3.25 8.55 -2.64
CA ALA A 11 -3.42 8.95 -1.24
C ALA A 11 -3.08 7.79 -0.31
N SER A 12 -2.60 8.10 0.90
CA SER A 12 -2.33 7.10 1.93
C SER A 12 -2.59 7.67 3.32
N GLY A 13 -3.52 7.07 4.05
CA GLY A 13 -3.92 7.44 5.41
C GLY A 13 -5.42 7.26 5.67
N SER A 14 -5.85 7.49 6.91
CA SER A 14 -7.21 7.19 7.41
C SER A 14 -8.36 8.01 6.79
N SER A 15 -8.09 8.90 5.84
CA SER A 15 -9.11 9.65 5.11
C SER A 15 -9.30 9.18 3.67
N GLY A 16 -8.51 8.20 3.21
CA GLY A 16 -8.64 7.59 1.90
C GLY A 16 -7.32 7.03 1.40
N ASN A 17 -7.36 5.81 0.92
CA ASN A 17 -6.23 5.09 0.36
C ASN A 17 -6.53 4.72 -1.08
N ALA A 18 -5.60 5.00 -1.98
CA ALA A 18 -5.64 4.58 -3.37
C ALA A 18 -4.23 4.64 -3.96
N ALA A 19 -3.83 3.59 -4.67
CA ALA A 19 -2.56 3.54 -5.37
C ALA A 19 -2.74 2.87 -6.74
N ILE A 20 -1.84 3.15 -7.68
CA ILE A 20 -1.83 2.52 -9.00
C ILE A 20 -0.45 1.88 -9.21
N VAL A 21 -0.44 0.60 -9.54
CA VAL A 21 0.73 -0.07 -10.10
C VAL A 21 0.63 0.02 -11.62
N GLU A 22 1.57 0.73 -12.23
CA GLU A 22 1.63 0.92 -13.66
C GLU A 22 2.72 0.04 -14.27
N GLY A 23 2.31 -0.88 -15.14
CA GLY A 23 3.21 -1.68 -15.98
C GLY A 23 3.35 -1.09 -17.39
N PRO A 24 4.19 -1.71 -18.25
CA PRO A 24 4.39 -1.26 -19.61
C PRO A 24 3.11 -1.17 -20.46
N GLN A 25 2.15 -2.06 -20.23
CA GLN A 25 0.89 -2.13 -20.99
C GLN A 25 -0.35 -2.02 -20.11
N THR A 26 -0.27 -2.41 -18.84
CA THR A 26 -1.41 -2.60 -17.94
C THR A 26 -1.21 -1.79 -16.66
N SER A 27 -2.30 -1.21 -16.15
CA SER A 27 -2.32 -0.60 -14.82
C SER A 27 -3.31 -1.32 -13.90
N ILE A 28 -2.99 -1.36 -12.61
CA ILE A 28 -3.81 -1.97 -11.55
C ILE A 28 -4.07 -0.94 -10.48
N LEU A 29 -5.35 -0.73 -10.14
CA LEU A 29 -5.73 0.12 -9.00
C LEU A 29 -5.75 -0.72 -7.72
N ILE A 30 -5.11 -0.23 -6.66
CA ILE A 30 -5.16 -0.78 -5.30
C ILE A 30 -6.04 0.14 -4.47
N ASP A 31 -7.12 -0.40 -3.96
CA ASP A 31 -8.16 0.31 -3.20
C ASP A 31 -8.80 1.49 -3.95
N CYS A 32 -9.93 1.94 -3.48
CA CYS A 32 -10.67 3.07 -4.03
C CYS A 32 -11.26 3.90 -2.89
N GLY A 33 -10.39 4.35 -1.98
CA GLY A 33 -10.73 5.16 -0.81
C GLY A 33 -10.89 6.65 -1.11
N LEU A 34 -10.79 7.05 -2.38
CA LEU A 34 -11.04 8.41 -2.85
C LEU A 34 -12.34 8.47 -3.67
N SER A 35 -13.01 9.62 -3.69
CA SER A 35 -14.07 9.82 -4.66
C SER A 35 -13.51 9.68 -6.09
N ARG A 36 -14.32 9.18 -7.05
CA ARG A 36 -13.88 9.05 -8.45
C ARG A 36 -13.31 10.35 -9.00
N ARG A 37 -13.91 11.49 -8.69
CA ARG A 37 -13.42 12.81 -9.11
C ARG A 37 -12.01 13.08 -8.57
N GLU A 38 -11.76 12.78 -7.30
CA GLU A 38 -10.47 13.02 -6.67
C GLU A 38 -9.41 12.02 -7.16
N LEU A 39 -9.79 10.76 -7.37
CA LEU A 39 -8.93 9.76 -7.97
C LEU A 39 -8.45 10.21 -9.36
N LEU A 40 -9.35 10.60 -10.25
CA LEU A 40 -9.01 11.07 -11.59
C LEU A 40 -8.16 12.36 -11.57
N ARG A 41 -8.47 13.30 -10.67
CA ARG A 41 -7.69 14.54 -10.53
C ARG A 41 -6.25 14.24 -10.13
N ARG A 42 -6.03 13.37 -9.11
CA ARG A 42 -4.70 13.01 -8.64
C ARG A 42 -3.93 12.16 -9.65
N SER A 43 -4.62 11.29 -10.38
CA SER A 43 -4.00 10.54 -11.49
C SER A 43 -3.52 11.49 -12.59
N GLN A 44 -4.31 12.50 -12.93
CA GLN A 44 -3.93 13.52 -13.91
C GLN A 44 -2.73 14.37 -13.43
N GLU A 45 -2.61 14.67 -12.14
CA GLU A 45 -1.44 15.39 -11.60
C GLU A 45 -0.13 14.61 -11.75
N LEU A 46 -0.22 13.27 -11.84
CA LEU A 46 0.90 12.37 -12.03
C LEU A 46 1.06 11.89 -13.48
N ASP A 47 0.32 12.46 -14.42
CA ASP A 47 0.28 12.07 -15.85
C ASP A 47 -0.08 10.58 -16.07
N ILE A 48 -0.92 10.00 -15.18
CA ILE A 48 -1.34 8.59 -15.27
C ILE A 48 -2.58 8.48 -16.17
N ASP A 49 -2.51 7.59 -17.15
CA ASP A 49 -3.65 7.20 -17.97
C ASP A 49 -4.52 6.18 -17.23
N THR A 50 -5.64 6.65 -16.68
CA THR A 50 -6.59 5.81 -15.94
C THR A 50 -7.39 4.85 -16.82
N ASP A 51 -7.44 5.04 -18.15
CA ASP A 51 -8.11 4.13 -19.07
C ASP A 51 -7.33 2.81 -19.24
N ARG A 52 -6.05 2.79 -18.83
CA ARG A 52 -5.22 1.58 -18.78
C ARG A 52 -5.47 0.71 -17.54
N ILE A 53 -6.29 1.16 -16.57
CA ILE A 53 -6.62 0.35 -15.40
C ILE A 53 -7.44 -0.87 -15.85
N ALA A 54 -6.84 -2.05 -15.75
CA ALA A 54 -7.44 -3.31 -16.18
C ALA A 54 -8.07 -4.10 -15.03
N ALA A 55 -7.72 -3.81 -13.78
CA ALA A 55 -8.27 -4.46 -12.59
C ALA A 55 -8.19 -3.54 -11.37
N VAL A 56 -9.05 -3.80 -10.39
CA VAL A 56 -9.01 -3.23 -9.04
C VAL A 56 -8.73 -4.34 -8.04
N PHE A 57 -7.84 -4.13 -7.09
CA PHE A 57 -7.56 -5.04 -5.98
C PHE A 57 -7.87 -4.33 -4.66
N ILE A 58 -8.73 -4.93 -3.86
CA ILE A 58 -9.15 -4.39 -2.56
C ILE A 58 -8.39 -5.09 -1.46
N THR A 59 -7.71 -4.33 -0.60
CA THR A 59 -6.97 -4.84 0.55
C THR A 59 -7.91 -5.34 1.65
N HIS A 60 -8.92 -4.54 1.98
CA HIS A 60 -9.93 -4.86 2.99
C HIS A 60 -11.15 -3.90 2.91
N GLU A 61 -12.13 -4.12 3.78
CA GLU A 61 -13.45 -3.46 3.68
C GLU A 61 -13.60 -2.14 4.45
N HIS A 62 -12.57 -1.53 5.06
CA HIS A 62 -12.71 -0.23 5.72
C HIS A 62 -13.11 0.88 4.73
N SER A 63 -13.83 1.87 5.22
CA SER A 63 -14.43 2.92 4.38
C SER A 63 -13.38 3.74 3.63
N ASP A 64 -12.25 4.02 4.25
CA ASP A 64 -11.13 4.75 3.66
C ASP A 64 -10.38 3.97 2.57
N HIS A 65 -10.74 2.70 2.34
CA HIS A 65 -10.26 1.87 1.22
C HIS A 65 -11.31 1.69 0.12
N VAL A 66 -12.61 1.91 0.40
CA VAL A 66 -13.67 1.53 -0.55
C VAL A 66 -14.75 2.59 -0.78
N ILE A 67 -14.69 3.76 -0.14
CA ILE A 67 -15.78 4.76 -0.20
C ILE A 67 -16.08 5.24 -1.62
N GLY A 68 -15.09 5.27 -2.51
CA GLY A 68 -15.25 5.65 -3.91
C GLY A 68 -15.66 4.50 -4.84
N LEU A 69 -15.52 3.25 -4.38
CA LEU A 69 -15.57 2.05 -5.21
C LEU A 69 -16.87 1.93 -6.01
N ARG A 70 -18.04 2.14 -5.38
CA ARG A 70 -19.33 2.04 -6.07
C ARG A 70 -19.47 3.02 -7.23
N VAL A 71 -18.95 4.24 -7.07
CA VAL A 71 -19.03 5.24 -8.15
C VAL A 71 -18.01 4.92 -9.24
N PHE A 72 -16.82 4.46 -8.86
CA PHE A 72 -15.80 4.01 -9.79
C PHE A 72 -16.31 2.82 -10.63
N ALA A 73 -16.86 1.78 -10.00
CA ALA A 73 -17.35 0.56 -10.63
C ALA A 73 -18.43 0.81 -11.70
N LYS A 74 -19.21 1.90 -11.60
CA LYS A 74 -20.20 2.25 -12.65
C LYS A 74 -19.57 2.67 -13.99
N HIS A 75 -18.30 2.94 -14.01
CA HIS A 75 -17.53 3.42 -15.16
C HIS A 75 -16.30 2.55 -15.42
N PHE A 76 -16.32 1.33 -14.90
CA PHE A 76 -15.22 0.39 -14.98
C PHE A 76 -15.76 -1.00 -15.28
N ASP A 77 -15.32 -1.57 -16.39
CA ASP A 77 -15.80 -2.87 -16.90
C ASP A 77 -14.87 -4.03 -16.51
N GLY A 78 -13.73 -3.73 -15.87
CA GLY A 78 -12.76 -4.75 -15.45
C GLY A 78 -13.16 -5.43 -14.13
N PRO A 79 -12.44 -6.50 -13.74
CA PRO A 79 -12.69 -7.21 -12.49
C PRO A 79 -12.27 -6.38 -11.28
N ILE A 80 -13.07 -6.50 -10.21
CA ILE A 80 -12.76 -5.97 -8.87
C ILE A 80 -12.47 -7.16 -7.96
N PHE A 81 -11.21 -7.34 -7.62
CA PHE A 81 -10.75 -8.46 -6.81
C PHE A 81 -10.81 -8.12 -5.32
N ALA A 82 -11.33 -9.06 -4.53
CA ALA A 82 -11.30 -9.04 -3.07
C ALA A 82 -11.23 -10.46 -2.52
N THR A 83 -10.78 -10.62 -1.28
CA THR A 83 -10.88 -11.90 -0.57
C THR A 83 -12.34 -12.26 -0.32
N SER A 84 -12.62 -13.53 0.00
CA SER A 84 -14.00 -13.99 0.24
C SER A 84 -14.62 -13.27 1.43
N GLY A 85 -13.87 -13.06 2.51
CA GLY A 85 -14.31 -12.32 3.69
C GLY A 85 -14.63 -10.86 3.40
N THR A 86 -13.71 -10.16 2.76
CA THR A 86 -13.91 -8.76 2.34
C THR A 86 -15.09 -8.62 1.38
N ALA A 87 -15.18 -9.46 0.34
CA ALA A 87 -16.28 -9.44 -0.61
C ALA A 87 -17.65 -9.70 0.07
N HIS A 88 -17.69 -10.66 1.00
CA HIS A 88 -18.90 -10.97 1.77
C HIS A 88 -19.39 -9.76 2.56
N ILE A 89 -18.52 -9.10 3.33
CA ILE A 89 -18.87 -7.91 4.12
C ILE A 89 -19.31 -6.74 3.23
N LEU A 90 -18.58 -6.49 2.13
CA LEU A 90 -18.91 -5.40 1.21
C LEU A 90 -20.25 -5.63 0.49
N SER A 91 -20.54 -6.86 0.07
CA SER A 91 -21.80 -7.20 -0.62
C SER A 91 -23.04 -6.99 0.25
N GLN A 92 -22.90 -7.01 1.57
CA GLN A 92 -24.00 -6.73 2.51
C GLN A 92 -24.29 -5.23 2.68
N ARG A 93 -23.39 -4.35 2.25
CA ARG A 93 -23.55 -2.90 2.39
C ARG A 93 -24.42 -2.34 1.27
N SER A 94 -25.48 -1.62 1.60
CA SER A 94 -26.28 -0.90 0.60
C SER A 94 -25.45 0.11 -0.21
N SER A 95 -24.39 0.63 0.38
CA SER A 95 -23.41 1.50 -0.29
C SER A 95 -22.62 0.80 -1.40
N MET A 96 -22.64 -0.54 -1.48
CA MET A 96 -21.96 -1.34 -2.51
C MET A 96 -22.93 -2.04 -3.47
N ALA A 97 -24.22 -1.67 -3.44
CA ALA A 97 -25.21 -2.26 -4.32
C ALA A 97 -24.82 -2.12 -5.81
N GLY A 98 -24.76 -3.25 -6.52
CA GLY A 98 -24.37 -3.33 -7.93
C GLY A 98 -22.87 -3.44 -8.19
N VAL A 99 -22.03 -3.56 -7.14
CA VAL A 99 -20.61 -3.91 -7.27
C VAL A 99 -20.50 -5.43 -7.23
N GLU A 100 -19.85 -6.02 -8.24
CA GLU A 100 -19.56 -7.45 -8.31
C GLU A 100 -18.07 -7.67 -7.99
N PHE A 101 -17.79 -8.69 -7.18
CA PHE A 101 -16.43 -9.03 -6.76
C PHE A 101 -15.96 -10.34 -7.38
N SER A 102 -14.75 -10.31 -7.93
CA SER A 102 -13.99 -11.50 -8.30
C SER A 102 -13.15 -11.93 -7.10
N LEU A 103 -13.15 -13.25 -6.78
CA LEU A 103 -12.45 -13.70 -5.58
C LEU A 103 -10.97 -13.95 -5.83
N ILE A 104 -10.18 -13.54 -4.84
CA ILE A 104 -8.75 -13.90 -4.69
C ILE A 104 -8.52 -14.65 -3.39
N SER A 105 -7.43 -15.39 -3.34
CA SER A 105 -6.93 -16.02 -2.13
C SER A 105 -5.41 -15.84 -2.02
N THR A 106 -4.87 -16.10 -0.83
CA THR A 106 -3.42 -16.09 -0.60
C THR A 106 -2.70 -17.30 -1.21
N ASP A 107 -3.45 -18.31 -1.65
CA ASP A 107 -2.91 -19.57 -2.18
C ASP A 107 -2.67 -19.55 -3.70
N ALA A 108 -3.13 -18.53 -4.39
CA ALA A 108 -3.07 -18.49 -5.84
C ALA A 108 -2.81 -17.07 -6.39
N GLN A 109 -1.90 -17.00 -7.35
CA GLN A 109 -1.63 -15.75 -8.08
C GLN A 109 -2.75 -15.42 -9.06
N LYS A 110 -2.97 -14.12 -9.26
CA LYS A 110 -3.81 -13.58 -10.33
C LYS A 110 -2.96 -12.85 -11.35
N ARG A 111 -3.18 -13.12 -12.62
CA ARG A 111 -2.49 -12.43 -13.70
C ARG A 111 -3.42 -11.39 -14.34
N VAL A 112 -2.91 -10.17 -14.48
CA VAL A 112 -3.56 -9.06 -15.18
C VAL A 112 -2.56 -8.50 -16.19
N GLY A 113 -2.77 -8.82 -17.45
CA GLY A 113 -1.78 -8.51 -18.49
C GLY A 113 -0.43 -9.17 -18.20
N GLU A 114 0.62 -8.36 -18.15
CA GLU A 114 2.00 -8.76 -17.84
C GLU A 114 2.31 -8.79 -16.33
N ILE A 115 1.39 -8.32 -15.49
CA ILE A 115 1.58 -8.24 -14.04
C ILE A 115 0.95 -9.45 -13.36
N SER A 116 1.72 -10.15 -12.53
CA SER A 116 1.24 -11.16 -11.61
C SER A 116 1.02 -10.55 -10.23
N VAL A 117 -0.10 -10.87 -9.58
CA VAL A 117 -0.47 -10.36 -8.26
C VAL A 117 -0.59 -11.54 -7.29
N GLN A 118 0.25 -11.56 -6.26
CA GLN A 118 0.18 -12.49 -5.14
C GLN A 118 -0.37 -11.75 -3.92
N ALA A 119 -1.49 -12.20 -3.38
CA ALA A 119 -2.01 -11.73 -2.10
C ALA A 119 -1.35 -12.46 -0.93
N PHE A 120 -1.17 -11.78 0.19
CA PHE A 120 -0.75 -12.36 1.47
C PHE A 120 -1.57 -11.77 2.61
N SER A 121 -1.83 -12.55 3.65
CA SER A 121 -2.62 -12.09 4.80
C SER A 121 -1.89 -11.02 5.59
N THR A 122 -2.61 -9.94 5.96
CA THR A 122 -2.19 -8.98 6.97
C THR A 122 -2.93 -9.22 8.30
N SER A 123 -2.54 -8.53 9.36
CA SER A 123 -3.15 -8.66 10.69
C SER A 123 -3.88 -7.38 11.03
N HIS A 124 -5.18 -7.34 10.75
CA HIS A 124 -6.01 -6.17 10.99
C HIS A 124 -7.41 -6.56 11.48
N ASP A 125 -8.15 -5.63 12.09
CA ASP A 125 -9.45 -5.88 12.74
C ASP A 125 -10.64 -5.90 11.75
N VAL A 126 -10.49 -6.63 10.65
CA VAL A 126 -11.44 -6.81 9.54
C VAL A 126 -11.57 -8.29 9.16
N ALA A 127 -12.43 -8.61 8.18
CA ALA A 127 -12.81 -10.00 7.92
C ALA A 127 -11.67 -10.86 7.33
N GLU A 128 -10.97 -10.39 6.29
CA GLU A 128 -9.90 -11.14 5.61
C GLU A 128 -8.96 -10.18 4.88
N PRO A 129 -8.14 -9.42 5.64
CA PRO A 129 -7.27 -8.39 5.08
C PRO A 129 -6.06 -8.98 4.37
N VAL A 130 -5.63 -8.29 3.30
CA VAL A 130 -4.47 -8.71 2.50
C VAL A 130 -3.59 -7.54 2.10
N GLY A 131 -2.29 -7.82 1.96
CA GLY A 131 -1.36 -7.04 1.17
C GLY A 131 -1.05 -7.75 -0.14
N PHE A 132 -0.22 -7.13 -0.98
CA PHE A 132 0.04 -7.63 -2.33
C PHE A 132 1.53 -7.56 -2.69
N ARG A 133 2.01 -8.59 -3.41
CA ARG A 133 3.19 -8.51 -4.23
C ARG A 133 2.75 -8.40 -5.69
N PHE A 134 3.20 -7.38 -6.39
CA PHE A 134 3.05 -7.22 -7.83
C PHE A 134 4.38 -7.55 -8.50
N SER A 135 4.34 -8.46 -9.45
CA SER A 135 5.53 -8.93 -10.17
C SER A 135 5.34 -8.71 -11.65
N LEU A 136 6.27 -7.99 -12.29
CA LEU A 136 6.36 -7.94 -13.73
C LEU A 136 7.06 -9.21 -14.21
N LEU A 137 6.41 -9.93 -15.11
CA LEU A 137 6.93 -11.19 -15.64
C LEU A 137 7.45 -11.00 -17.07
N ASP A 138 8.58 -11.64 -17.37
CA ASP A 138 9.08 -11.75 -18.74
C ASP A 138 8.27 -12.79 -19.57
N GLU A 139 8.61 -12.94 -20.85
CA GLU A 139 7.97 -13.88 -21.76
C GLU A 139 8.08 -15.36 -21.30
N LYS A 140 9.02 -15.67 -20.42
CA LYS A 140 9.24 -17.00 -19.83
C LYS A 140 8.59 -17.16 -18.46
N ASN A 141 7.81 -16.17 -18.00
CA ASN A 141 7.20 -16.07 -16.68
C ASN A 141 8.20 -15.98 -15.50
N PHE A 142 9.40 -15.47 -15.71
CA PHE A 142 10.28 -15.08 -14.61
C PHE A 142 9.98 -13.67 -14.14
N GLU A 143 10.00 -13.45 -12.82
CA GLU A 143 9.91 -12.11 -12.24
C GLU A 143 11.15 -11.30 -12.63
N ILE A 144 10.95 -10.16 -13.26
CA ILE A 144 12.01 -9.21 -13.66
C ILE A 144 11.95 -7.90 -12.89
N ASP A 145 10.82 -7.61 -12.25
CA ASP A 145 10.63 -6.46 -11.36
C ASP A 145 9.49 -6.74 -10.37
N SER A 146 9.51 -6.07 -9.20
CA SER A 146 8.43 -6.27 -8.23
C SER A 146 8.21 -5.09 -7.28
N ILE A 147 6.96 -4.96 -6.83
CA ILE A 147 6.48 -4.03 -5.82
C ILE A 147 5.82 -4.83 -4.69
N GLY A 148 6.24 -4.59 -3.44
CA GLY A 148 5.56 -5.06 -2.25
C GLY A 148 4.68 -3.95 -1.69
N TYR A 149 3.40 -4.24 -1.41
CA TYR A 149 2.44 -3.29 -0.87
C TYR A 149 1.75 -3.87 0.36
N CYS A 150 1.98 -3.29 1.53
CA CYS A 150 1.43 -3.73 2.80
C CYS A 150 1.05 -2.53 3.65
N THR A 151 -0.23 -2.33 3.84
CA THR A 151 -0.81 -1.34 4.73
C THR A 151 -1.82 -2.00 5.67
N ASP A 152 -2.18 -1.33 6.74
CA ASP A 152 -3.17 -1.80 7.71
C ASP A 152 -2.84 -3.19 8.27
N THR A 153 -1.77 -3.22 9.06
CA THR A 153 -1.31 -4.43 9.73
C THR A 153 -0.67 -4.11 11.08
N GLY A 154 -1.11 -4.74 12.14
CA GLY A 154 -0.51 -4.56 13.47
C GLY A 154 0.77 -5.39 13.67
N ILE A 155 0.93 -6.45 12.90
CA ILE A 155 2.16 -7.28 12.84
C ILE A 155 2.38 -7.75 11.41
N LEU A 156 3.62 -7.99 11.02
CA LEU A 156 3.93 -8.66 9.76
C LEU A 156 3.79 -10.18 9.95
N THR A 157 2.91 -10.79 9.16
CA THR A 157 2.74 -12.25 9.12
C THR A 157 3.93 -12.91 8.41
N ASP A 158 4.12 -14.21 8.59
CA ASP A 158 5.16 -14.98 7.86
C ASP A 158 4.97 -14.87 6.33
N GLY A 159 3.71 -14.86 5.87
CA GLY A 159 3.36 -14.64 4.48
C GLY A 159 3.77 -13.24 4.00
N ALA A 160 3.48 -12.20 4.79
CA ALA A 160 3.91 -10.83 4.48
C ALA A 160 5.44 -10.72 4.42
N LEU A 161 6.17 -11.30 5.38
CA LEU A 161 7.63 -11.30 5.39
C LEU A 161 8.20 -11.98 4.15
N THR A 162 7.59 -13.08 3.72
CA THR A 162 8.02 -13.84 2.53
C THR A 162 7.79 -13.04 1.25
N GLU A 163 6.58 -12.53 1.07
CA GLU A 163 6.17 -11.87 -0.18
C GLU A 163 6.75 -10.46 -0.35
N LEU A 164 7.01 -9.75 0.75
CA LEU A 164 7.61 -8.42 0.70
C LEU A 164 9.13 -8.45 0.49
N ALA A 165 9.80 -9.56 0.86
CA ALA A 165 11.25 -9.65 0.78
C ALA A 165 11.76 -9.48 -0.67
N GLY A 166 12.74 -8.59 -0.85
CA GLY A 166 13.41 -8.37 -2.13
C GLY A 166 12.54 -7.66 -3.18
N ALA A 167 11.43 -7.04 -2.81
CA ALA A 167 10.73 -6.14 -3.72
C ALA A 167 11.65 -4.94 -4.08
N ARG A 168 11.63 -4.51 -5.34
CA ARG A 168 12.39 -3.32 -5.76
C ARG A 168 11.82 -2.06 -5.10
N ILE A 169 10.51 -1.93 -5.07
CA ILE A 169 9.79 -0.89 -4.34
C ILE A 169 9.02 -1.55 -3.19
N LEU A 170 9.28 -1.14 -1.97
CA LEU A 170 8.61 -1.63 -0.77
C LEU A 170 7.75 -0.52 -0.16
N ALA A 171 6.44 -0.61 -0.34
CA ALA A 171 5.45 0.23 0.32
C ALA A 171 4.96 -0.48 1.59
N LEU A 172 5.42 -0.04 2.76
CA LEU A 172 5.18 -0.67 4.04
C LEU A 172 4.54 0.31 5.01
N GLU A 173 3.55 -0.14 5.77
CA GLU A 173 2.94 0.69 6.81
C GLU A 173 3.98 1.23 7.81
N SER A 174 3.79 2.50 8.18
CA SER A 174 4.56 3.22 9.20
C SER A 174 3.60 4.22 9.86
N ASN A 175 2.60 3.67 10.57
CA ASN A 175 1.42 4.43 10.95
C ASN A 175 1.70 5.45 12.05
N HIS A 176 2.35 5.06 13.15
CA HIS A 176 2.50 5.91 14.31
C HIS A 176 3.92 5.86 14.90
N ASP A 177 4.31 6.96 15.51
CA ASP A 177 5.42 7.04 16.45
C ASP A 177 4.94 6.55 17.81
N GLU A 178 5.65 5.63 18.45
CA GLU A 178 5.24 5.00 19.71
C GLU A 178 5.10 6.02 20.84
N HIS A 179 5.98 7.03 20.90
CA HIS A 179 5.90 8.07 21.91
C HIS A 179 4.71 9.00 21.69
N MET A 180 4.45 9.42 20.43
CA MET A 180 3.28 10.24 20.11
C MET A 180 1.98 9.50 20.41
N LEU A 181 1.87 8.21 20.07
CA LEU A 181 0.70 7.40 20.41
C LEU A 181 0.53 7.31 21.94
N ALA A 182 1.59 7.01 22.69
CA ALA A 182 1.53 6.86 24.13
C ALA A 182 1.11 8.17 24.85
N THR A 183 1.62 9.32 24.40
CA THR A 183 1.39 10.62 25.02
C THR A 183 0.29 11.45 24.38
N GLY A 184 -0.17 11.05 23.20
CA GLY A 184 -1.14 11.77 22.38
C GLY A 184 -2.56 11.77 22.98
N PRO A 185 -3.50 12.46 22.32
CA PRO A 185 -4.84 12.75 22.86
C PRO A 185 -5.80 11.55 22.80
N TYR A 186 -5.44 10.44 22.17
CA TYR A 186 -6.33 9.29 22.05
C TYR A 186 -6.67 8.68 23.42
N PRO A 187 -7.95 8.26 23.64
CA PRO A 187 -8.30 7.46 24.81
C PRO A 187 -7.48 6.18 24.87
N GLN A 188 -7.24 5.67 26.09
CA GLN A 188 -6.40 4.48 26.31
C GLN A 188 -6.82 3.27 25.45
N MET A 189 -8.11 2.98 25.39
CA MET A 189 -8.66 1.88 24.57
C MET A 189 -8.31 2.03 23.08
N LEU A 190 -8.31 3.27 22.55
CA LEU A 190 -7.92 3.52 21.15
C LEU A 190 -6.42 3.37 20.93
N LYS A 191 -5.59 3.80 21.91
CA LYS A 191 -4.13 3.57 21.87
C LYS A 191 -3.79 2.08 21.82
N GLU A 192 -4.44 1.29 22.67
CA GLU A 192 -4.28 -0.17 22.71
C GLU A 192 -4.73 -0.85 21.40
N ARG A 193 -5.84 -0.36 20.82
CA ARG A 193 -6.30 -0.83 19.51
C ARG A 193 -5.30 -0.49 18.39
N VAL A 194 -4.85 0.76 18.31
CA VAL A 194 -3.93 1.24 17.26
C VAL A 194 -2.58 0.57 17.35
N GLY A 195 -1.99 0.47 18.55
CA GLY A 195 -0.69 -0.18 18.76
C GLY A 195 -0.76 -1.69 19.00
N GLY A 196 -1.95 -2.30 18.89
CA GLY A 196 -2.15 -3.73 19.10
C GLY A 196 -1.86 -4.58 17.86
N PRO A 197 -1.84 -5.93 18.01
CA PRO A 197 -1.46 -6.85 16.92
C PRO A 197 -2.45 -6.84 15.74
N TYR A 198 -3.66 -6.34 15.92
CA TYR A 198 -4.68 -6.14 14.91
C TYR A 198 -4.90 -4.65 14.56
N GLY A 199 -4.01 -3.78 15.03
CA GLY A 199 -4.01 -2.35 14.75
C GLY A 199 -3.11 -2.02 13.57
N HIS A 200 -2.06 -1.23 13.84
CA HIS A 200 -1.15 -0.69 12.83
C HIS A 200 0.31 -0.78 13.28
N LEU A 201 1.24 -0.95 12.35
CA LEU A 201 2.67 -0.91 12.62
C LEU A 201 3.12 0.47 13.11
N SER A 202 3.93 0.50 14.16
CA SER A 202 4.71 1.69 14.51
C SER A 202 5.85 1.94 13.50
N ASN A 203 6.43 3.14 13.53
CA ASN A 203 7.64 3.44 12.76
C ASN A 203 8.77 2.47 13.13
N GLU A 204 8.90 2.16 14.42
CA GLU A 204 9.93 1.29 14.99
C GLU A 204 9.76 -0.17 14.56
N GLN A 205 8.51 -0.66 14.54
CA GLN A 205 8.20 -2.01 14.06
C GLN A 205 8.49 -2.13 12.56
N ALA A 206 8.05 -1.15 11.75
CA ALA A 206 8.35 -1.09 10.32
C ALA A 206 9.87 -1.07 10.08
N ALA A 207 10.62 -0.20 10.76
CA ALA A 207 12.06 -0.09 10.66
C ALA A 207 12.78 -1.40 11.03
N SER A 208 12.34 -2.07 12.10
CA SER A 208 12.91 -3.35 12.55
C SER A 208 12.75 -4.46 11.52
N ALA A 209 11.66 -4.45 10.75
CA ALA A 209 11.41 -5.44 9.71
C ALA A 209 12.30 -5.27 8.47
N LEU A 210 12.81 -4.07 8.20
CA LEU A 210 13.57 -3.78 6.98
C LEU A 210 14.79 -4.67 6.78
N ALA A 211 15.49 -5.05 7.87
CA ALA A 211 16.64 -5.94 7.79
C ALA A 211 16.31 -7.31 7.15
N GLY A 212 15.08 -7.79 7.36
CA GLY A 212 14.58 -9.05 6.76
C GLY A 212 14.01 -8.87 5.34
N LEU A 213 13.60 -7.66 4.96
CA LEU A 213 12.89 -7.37 3.72
C LEU A 213 13.79 -6.85 2.60
N ILE A 214 14.78 -6.01 2.95
CA ILE A 214 15.65 -5.35 1.97
C ILE A 214 16.64 -6.34 1.35
N ARG A 215 16.81 -6.24 0.04
CA ARG A 215 17.83 -6.96 -0.74
C ARG A 215 18.58 -5.98 -1.63
N THR A 216 19.59 -6.46 -2.33
CA THR A 216 20.45 -5.64 -3.21
C THR A 216 19.70 -4.96 -4.36
N ASN A 217 18.55 -5.50 -4.75
CA ASN A 217 17.67 -4.95 -5.79
C ASN A 217 16.64 -3.96 -5.25
N THR A 218 16.52 -3.76 -3.93
CA THR A 218 15.56 -2.80 -3.37
C THR A 218 16.08 -1.38 -3.59
N GLU A 219 15.26 -0.55 -4.26
CA GLU A 219 15.58 0.82 -4.63
C GLU A 219 14.82 1.87 -3.81
N ALA A 220 13.62 1.51 -3.34
CA ALA A 220 12.81 2.43 -2.54
C ALA A 220 12.05 1.73 -1.41
N VAL A 221 12.01 2.40 -0.26
CA VAL A 221 11.14 2.09 0.89
C VAL A 221 10.23 3.28 1.11
N ILE A 222 8.92 3.03 1.17
CA ILE A 222 7.91 4.06 1.34
C ILE A 222 7.11 3.76 2.60
N GLY A 223 7.19 4.64 3.60
CA GLY A 223 6.31 4.59 4.77
C GLY A 223 4.88 4.96 4.36
N MET A 224 3.94 4.05 4.59
CA MET A 224 2.55 4.16 4.20
C MET A 224 1.64 4.42 5.41
N HIS A 225 0.44 4.93 5.14
CA HIS A 225 -0.69 5.02 6.09
C HIS A 225 -0.34 5.77 7.40
N LEU A 226 0.35 6.92 7.28
CA LEU A 226 0.77 7.70 8.43
C LEU A 226 -0.44 8.31 9.17
N SER A 227 -0.49 8.12 10.49
CA SER A 227 -1.49 8.76 11.35
C SER A 227 -1.28 10.28 11.37
N ARG A 228 -2.35 11.05 11.17
CA ARG A 228 -2.29 12.52 11.29
C ARG A 228 -2.06 13.00 12.72
N GLU A 229 -2.54 12.24 13.71
CA GLU A 229 -2.47 12.62 15.13
C GLU A 229 -1.22 12.08 15.81
N ASN A 230 -0.79 10.87 15.45
CA ASN A 230 0.25 10.13 16.19
C ASN A 230 1.51 9.91 15.36
N ASN A 231 1.71 10.66 14.26
CA ASN A 231 2.92 10.59 13.45
C ASN A 231 3.22 11.94 12.79
N ARG A 232 4.44 12.03 12.26
CA ARG A 232 4.88 13.12 11.36
C ARG A 232 5.74 12.52 10.26
N PRO A 233 5.66 13.00 9.02
CA PRO A 233 6.49 12.52 7.92
C PRO A 233 7.98 12.46 8.27
N SER A 234 8.49 13.48 8.95
CA SER A 234 9.90 13.54 9.36
C SER A 234 10.28 12.51 10.42
N LEU A 235 9.37 12.09 11.31
CA LEU A 235 9.63 11.03 12.29
C LEU A 235 9.68 9.68 11.60
N ALA A 236 8.69 9.36 10.78
CA ALA A 236 8.67 8.11 10.01
C ALA A 236 9.93 7.97 9.14
N VAL A 237 10.30 9.02 8.37
CA VAL A 237 11.53 8.98 7.55
C VAL A 237 12.78 8.80 8.43
N ARG A 238 12.91 9.50 9.55
CA ARG A 238 14.08 9.37 10.45
C ARG A 238 14.23 7.95 10.99
N THR A 239 13.11 7.35 11.42
CA THR A 239 13.13 6.00 12.00
C THR A 239 13.49 4.95 10.94
N LEU A 240 12.86 5.00 9.76
CA LEU A 240 13.15 4.10 8.65
C LEU A 240 14.58 4.31 8.10
N ALA A 241 15.02 5.57 7.96
CA ALA A 241 16.36 5.92 7.48
C ALA A 241 17.46 5.44 8.43
N ALA A 242 17.26 5.58 9.74
CA ALA A 242 18.23 5.11 10.73
C ALA A 242 18.47 3.60 10.63
N ALA A 243 17.43 2.80 10.39
CA ALA A 243 17.55 1.35 10.21
C ALA A 243 18.34 0.97 8.93
N LEU A 244 18.38 1.85 7.93
CA LEU A 244 19.03 1.62 6.64
C LEU A 244 20.37 2.35 6.47
N GLY A 245 20.78 3.15 7.45
CA GLY A 245 21.95 4.02 7.32
C GLY A 245 21.79 5.06 6.21
N ALA A 246 20.57 5.54 6.01
CA ALA A 246 20.24 6.57 5.03
C ALA A 246 20.34 7.97 5.65
N GLU A 247 20.82 8.92 4.84
CA GLU A 247 20.98 10.33 5.25
C GLU A 247 19.84 11.19 4.64
N PRO A 248 19.42 12.25 5.31
CA PRO A 248 18.37 13.13 4.79
C PRO A 248 18.81 13.80 3.49
N VAL A 249 17.87 13.91 2.54
CA VAL A 249 18.08 14.59 1.26
C VAL A 249 17.66 16.06 1.34
N ASN A 250 16.82 16.41 2.34
CA ASN A 250 16.32 17.77 2.54
C ASN A 250 16.25 18.15 4.03
N ASP A 251 16.18 19.43 4.31
CA ASP A 251 16.13 19.97 5.69
C ASP A 251 14.84 19.60 6.44
N THR A 252 13.78 19.24 5.72
CA THR A 252 12.49 18.85 6.30
C THR A 252 12.43 17.38 6.72
N TYR A 253 13.44 16.58 6.39
CA TYR A 253 13.46 15.13 6.63
C TYR A 253 12.22 14.39 6.09
N THR A 254 11.74 14.79 4.92
CA THR A 254 10.64 14.08 4.24
C THR A 254 11.15 13.02 3.26
N GLN A 255 12.46 12.98 3.05
CA GLN A 255 13.16 12.01 2.20
C GLN A 255 14.56 11.76 2.76
N ALA A 256 15.05 10.52 2.62
CA ALA A 256 16.42 10.15 2.91
C ALA A 256 16.94 9.19 1.83
N LYS A 257 18.27 9.02 1.76
CA LYS A 257 18.93 8.16 0.77
C LYS A 257 20.16 7.50 1.37
N THR A 258 20.35 6.21 1.09
CA THR A 258 21.62 5.53 1.45
C THR A 258 22.74 5.91 0.48
N SER A 259 23.98 5.65 0.85
CA SER A 259 25.14 5.81 -0.05
C SER A 259 25.03 4.91 -1.31
N GLY A 260 24.36 3.78 -1.20
CA GLY A 260 24.06 2.86 -2.32
C GLY A 260 22.89 3.29 -3.22
N GLY A 261 22.20 4.38 -2.88
CA GLY A 261 21.13 4.95 -3.70
C GLY A 261 19.71 4.56 -3.32
N LEU A 262 19.50 3.63 -2.35
CA LEU A 262 18.16 3.28 -1.86
C LEU A 262 17.49 4.51 -1.26
N GLN A 263 16.26 4.79 -1.70
CA GLN A 263 15.48 5.92 -1.24
C GLN A 263 14.56 5.53 -0.08
N VAL A 264 14.41 6.42 0.89
CA VAL A 264 13.43 6.34 1.99
C VAL A 264 12.47 7.50 1.84
N LEU A 265 11.21 7.19 1.65
CA LEU A 265 10.13 8.13 1.34
C LEU A 265 8.96 7.90 2.30
N VAL A 266 8.01 8.82 2.34
CA VAL A 266 6.70 8.62 3.00
C VAL A 266 5.59 9.08 2.08
N ALA A 267 4.52 8.32 2.06
CA ALA A 267 3.31 8.67 1.34
C ALA A 267 2.49 9.71 2.11
N SER A 268 1.70 10.50 1.41
CA SER A 268 0.86 11.55 1.97
C SER A 268 -0.62 11.25 1.75
N GLN A 269 -1.44 11.68 2.71
CA GLN A 269 -2.89 11.72 2.53
C GLN A 269 -3.31 12.75 1.48
N ASP A 270 -2.58 13.87 1.39
CA ASP A 270 -3.03 15.06 0.69
C ASP A 270 -2.33 15.29 -0.67
N TRP A 271 -1.14 14.73 -0.84
CA TRP A 271 -0.30 14.92 -2.03
C TRP A 271 0.03 13.57 -2.69
N PRO A 272 -0.34 13.39 -3.97
CA PRO A 272 0.02 12.18 -4.68
C PRO A 272 1.52 12.17 -5.01
N MET A 273 2.08 10.97 -5.20
CA MET A 273 3.49 10.77 -5.53
C MET A 273 3.70 9.56 -6.44
N SER A 274 4.78 9.59 -7.22
CA SER A 274 5.23 8.47 -8.05
C SER A 274 6.61 8.00 -7.61
N VAL A 275 6.80 6.68 -7.63
CA VAL A 275 8.10 6.01 -7.51
C VAL A 275 8.28 5.15 -8.76
N LEU A 276 9.26 5.54 -9.56
CA LEU A 276 9.50 5.03 -10.91
C LEU A 276 10.58 3.95 -10.91
#